data_86abf1a11c0bcb764ba006f8d88f1625
#
_entry.id   86abf1a11c0bcb764ba006f8d88f1625
#
_cell.length_a   1.000
_cell.length_b   1.000
_cell.length_c   1.000
_cell.angle_alpha   90.00
_cell.angle_beta   90.00
_cell.angle_gamma   90.00
#
_symmetry.space_group_name_H-M   'P 1'
#
loop_
_entity.id
_entity.type
_entity.pdbx_description
1 polymer ?
#
loop_
_entity_poly.entity_id
_entity_poly.type
_entity_poly.pdbx_seq_one_letter_code
_entity_poly.pdbx_strand_id
1 'polypeptide(L)'
;MEPPPPPVSLPVRTGGTSSFAIWSLVLGLLSCGFSCLTGIPGLVLGLIGLSKIQESELAGDQPPLRGRGLAIAGVVLSSMMLLVSPGLMAGLLLPAVQQAREAARRSSCGNNLKLIGLGVHNYADRNGRGGDNFFPTDICDRNGRPLLSWRVAILPFIDEAKLFEQFHLDEAWDSPHNLALLGQMPAVYSCPSGMLSPAEGKTAYVGVRGEGYFLDIGEPPSERGFAQFRDGTSRTAMVVELPVAFAVEWTRPDSMMPDPEVWLDAPTHHTGGVFGAMMADGSTRFLSSRVSPQSLRAMFTIAAGDDVDDF
;
A
#
# COMPACT_ATOMS: atom_id res chain seq x y z
N MET A 1 42.06 -69.41 62.17
CA MET A 1 41.78 -69.12 60.79
C MET A 1 40.72 -67.98 60.69
N GLU A 2 41.23 -66.80 60.37
CA GLU A 2 40.33 -65.63 60.24
C GLU A 2 39.69 -65.66 58.84
N PRO A 3 38.38 -65.41 58.70
CA PRO A 3 37.69 -65.43 57.40
C PRO A 3 38.21 -64.30 56.50
N PRO A 4 38.28 -64.52 55.18
CA PRO A 4 38.78 -63.49 54.26
C PRO A 4 37.88 -62.28 54.31
N PRO A 5 38.44 -61.07 54.17
CA PRO A 5 37.59 -59.84 54.12
C PRO A 5 36.63 -59.83 52.92
N PRO A 6 35.45 -59.23 53.10
CA PRO A 6 34.44 -59.17 52.03
C PRO A 6 34.97 -58.37 50.82
N PRO A 7 34.57 -58.75 49.64
CA PRO A 7 35.03 -58.03 48.41
C PRO A 7 34.61 -56.57 48.45
N VAL A 8 35.54 -55.64 48.31
CA VAL A 8 35.27 -54.21 48.20
C VAL A 8 34.53 -53.97 46.90
N SER A 9 33.26 -53.65 47.00
CA SER A 9 32.48 -53.22 45.86
C SER A 9 32.95 -51.81 45.43
N LEU A 10 33.71 -51.73 44.36
CA LEU A 10 34.05 -50.46 43.71
C LEU A 10 32.79 -49.78 43.19
N PRO A 11 32.62 -48.44 43.40
CA PRO A 11 31.45 -47.75 42.90
C PRO A 11 31.46 -47.82 41.37
N VAL A 12 30.34 -48.30 40.82
CA VAL A 12 30.08 -48.33 39.38
C VAL A 12 30.06 -46.89 38.87
N ARG A 13 31.15 -46.47 38.22
CA ARG A 13 31.20 -45.16 37.53
C ARG A 13 30.22 -45.25 36.33
N THR A 14 29.05 -44.59 36.44
CA THR A 14 28.16 -44.43 35.30
C THR A 14 28.73 -43.42 34.34
N GLY A 15 28.92 -43.78 33.06
CA GLY A 15 29.35 -42.83 32.02
C GLY A 15 28.44 -41.65 31.89
N GLY A 16 29.00 -40.44 31.95
CA GLY A 16 28.25 -39.19 31.78
C GLY A 16 27.79 -39.00 30.35
N THR A 17 26.62 -38.40 30.17
CA THR A 17 26.15 -37.96 28.84
C THR A 17 26.97 -36.76 28.36
N SER A 18 27.38 -36.76 27.10
CA SER A 18 28.11 -35.63 26.52
C SER A 18 27.27 -34.34 26.55
N SER A 19 27.80 -33.28 27.17
CA SER A 19 27.16 -31.97 27.23
C SER A 19 26.87 -31.40 25.83
N PHE A 20 27.75 -31.68 24.86
CA PHE A 20 27.56 -31.27 23.47
C PHE A 20 26.36 -31.95 22.83
N ALA A 21 26.07 -33.22 23.15
CA ALA A 21 24.91 -33.95 22.66
C ALA A 21 23.60 -33.35 23.21
N ILE A 22 23.60 -32.96 24.49
CA ILE A 22 22.43 -32.32 25.11
C ILE A 22 22.18 -30.95 24.47
N TRP A 23 23.18 -30.09 24.38
CA TRP A 23 23.03 -28.77 23.79
C TRP A 23 22.68 -28.81 22.31
N SER A 24 23.15 -29.80 21.54
CA SER A 24 22.76 -30.03 20.15
C SER A 24 21.24 -30.30 20.04
N LEU A 25 20.70 -31.15 20.91
CA LEU A 25 19.26 -31.44 20.92
C LEU A 25 18.44 -30.21 21.30
N VAL A 26 18.88 -29.48 22.34
CA VAL A 26 18.19 -28.26 22.80
C VAL A 26 18.15 -27.20 21.69
N LEU A 27 19.29 -26.96 21.06
CA LEU A 27 19.37 -26.00 19.94
C LEU A 27 18.62 -26.49 18.71
N GLY A 28 18.62 -27.80 18.46
CA GLY A 28 17.82 -28.40 17.40
C GLY A 28 16.30 -28.21 17.60
N LEU A 29 15.81 -28.31 18.83
CA LEU A 29 14.42 -28.01 19.18
C LEU A 29 14.10 -26.51 19.08
N LEU A 30 15.01 -25.65 19.54
CA LEU A 30 14.89 -24.19 19.44
C LEU A 30 14.96 -23.69 17.98
N SER A 31 15.53 -24.46 17.06
CA SER A 31 15.61 -24.09 15.64
C SER A 31 14.24 -24.02 14.96
N CYS A 32 13.19 -24.56 15.59
CA CYS A 32 11.83 -24.40 15.12
C CYS A 32 11.35 -22.92 15.15
N GLY A 33 11.86 -22.08 16.07
CA GLY A 33 11.54 -20.65 16.16
C GLY A 33 12.60 -19.70 15.61
N PHE A 34 13.88 -20.11 15.70
CA PHE A 34 15.04 -19.27 15.34
C PHE A 34 16.02 -20.00 14.40
N SER A 35 15.49 -20.58 13.34
CA SER A 35 16.15 -21.58 12.49
C SER A 35 17.61 -21.30 12.10
N CYS A 36 17.95 -20.10 11.61
CA CYS A 36 19.31 -19.77 11.24
C CYS A 36 20.23 -19.49 12.44
N LEU A 37 19.68 -18.90 13.51
CA LEU A 37 20.46 -18.49 14.68
C LEU A 37 20.83 -19.69 15.58
N THR A 38 19.98 -20.71 15.64
CA THR A 38 20.15 -21.87 16.51
C THR A 38 20.42 -23.17 15.75
N GLY A 39 19.97 -23.27 14.50
CA GLY A 39 20.17 -24.46 13.67
C GLY A 39 21.62 -24.71 13.29
N ILE A 40 22.37 -23.67 12.91
CA ILE A 40 23.82 -23.80 12.60
C ILE A 40 24.63 -24.19 13.83
N PRO A 41 24.51 -23.47 14.98
CA PRO A 41 25.17 -23.89 16.20
C PRO A 41 24.76 -25.29 16.66
N GLY A 42 23.50 -25.67 16.56
CA GLY A 42 22.98 -26.99 16.91
C GLY A 42 23.64 -28.10 16.09
N LEU A 43 23.76 -27.88 14.79
CA LEU A 43 24.40 -28.80 13.85
C LEU A 43 25.90 -28.95 14.17
N VAL A 44 26.61 -27.85 14.39
CA VAL A 44 28.04 -27.85 14.72
C VAL A 44 28.29 -28.59 16.05
N LEU A 45 27.52 -28.28 17.12
CA LEU A 45 27.66 -28.95 18.42
C LEU A 45 27.28 -30.43 18.35
N GLY A 46 26.33 -30.79 17.49
CA GLY A 46 25.98 -32.20 17.27
C GLY A 46 27.12 -32.99 16.62
N LEU A 47 27.75 -32.42 15.61
CA LEU A 47 28.92 -33.04 14.96
C LEU A 47 30.12 -33.16 15.90
N ILE A 48 30.41 -32.11 16.68
CA ILE A 48 31.48 -32.15 17.71
C ILE A 48 31.12 -33.20 18.78
N GLY A 49 29.87 -33.29 19.19
CA GLY A 49 29.40 -34.29 20.14
C GLY A 49 29.59 -35.71 19.65
N LEU A 50 29.27 -35.98 18.38
CA LEU A 50 29.48 -37.28 17.73
C LEU A 50 30.96 -37.64 17.65
N SER A 51 31.83 -36.71 17.23
CA SER A 51 33.27 -36.96 17.12
C SER A 51 33.91 -37.27 18.50
N LYS A 52 33.55 -36.54 19.56
CA LYS A 52 34.01 -36.79 20.91
C LYS A 52 33.54 -38.13 21.50
N ILE A 53 32.30 -38.53 21.22
CA ILE A 53 31.79 -39.84 21.63
C ILE A 53 32.57 -40.96 20.92
N GLN A 54 32.81 -40.81 19.63
CA GLN A 54 33.58 -41.79 18.84
C GLN A 54 35.05 -41.87 19.30
N GLU A 55 35.65 -40.74 19.60
CA GLU A 55 37.03 -40.69 20.14
C GLU A 55 37.14 -41.40 21.47
N SER A 56 36.19 -41.20 22.41
CA SER A 56 36.09 -41.88 23.69
C SER A 56 35.89 -43.40 23.55
N GLU A 57 35.13 -43.85 22.55
CA GLU A 57 34.97 -45.27 22.24
C GLU A 57 36.27 -45.88 21.70
N LEU A 58 37.01 -45.18 20.85
CA LEU A 58 38.29 -45.64 20.29
C LEU A 58 39.45 -45.61 21.30
N ALA A 59 39.47 -44.67 22.22
CA ALA A 59 40.46 -44.55 23.27
C ALA A 59 40.32 -45.61 24.38
N GLY A 60 39.21 -46.38 24.36
CA GLY A 60 38.96 -47.41 25.36
C GLY A 60 38.64 -46.87 26.76
N ASP A 61 38.12 -45.63 26.82
CA ASP A 61 37.69 -45.00 28.07
C ASP A 61 36.62 -45.83 28.78
N GLN A 62 36.82 -46.12 30.04
CA GLN A 62 35.85 -46.82 30.85
C GLN A 62 35.38 -45.96 32.05
N PRO A 63 34.13 -45.56 32.05
CA PRO A 63 33.00 -45.83 31.14
C PRO A 63 32.98 -44.87 29.94
N PRO A 64 32.55 -45.33 28.72
CA PRO A 64 32.49 -44.52 27.52
C PRO A 64 31.46 -43.43 27.64
N LEU A 65 31.66 -42.29 26.93
CA LEU A 65 30.67 -41.21 26.86
C LEU A 65 29.37 -41.71 26.19
N ARG A 66 28.24 -41.40 26.82
CA ARG A 66 26.92 -41.75 26.31
C ARG A 66 26.26 -40.52 25.63
N GLY A 67 25.23 -40.77 24.81
CA GLY A 67 24.42 -39.68 24.20
C GLY A 67 24.49 -39.64 22.67
N ARG A 68 25.02 -40.70 22.02
CA ARG A 68 25.09 -40.78 20.55
C ARG A 68 23.70 -40.55 19.88
N GLY A 69 22.62 -41.13 20.44
CA GLY A 69 21.28 -40.93 19.94
C GLY A 69 20.79 -39.49 20.04
N LEU A 70 21.13 -38.78 21.13
CA LEU A 70 20.80 -37.38 21.34
C LEU A 70 21.53 -36.47 20.34
N ALA A 71 22.81 -36.73 20.11
CA ALA A 71 23.63 -36.00 19.14
C ALA A 71 23.12 -36.19 17.71
N ILE A 72 22.76 -37.42 17.32
CA ILE A 72 22.19 -37.73 16.01
C ILE A 72 20.81 -37.03 15.86
N ALA A 73 19.94 -37.10 16.85
CA ALA A 73 18.66 -36.43 16.84
C ALA A 73 18.83 -34.91 16.68
N GLY A 74 19.74 -34.29 17.40
CA GLY A 74 20.08 -32.88 17.30
C GLY A 74 20.55 -32.48 15.89
N VAL A 75 21.48 -33.25 15.31
CA VAL A 75 21.96 -33.03 13.95
C VAL A 75 20.84 -33.15 12.92
N VAL A 76 20.02 -34.22 13.02
CA VAL A 76 18.89 -34.45 12.09
C VAL A 76 17.87 -33.32 12.18
N LEU A 77 17.47 -32.95 13.39
CA LEU A 77 16.51 -31.84 13.59
C LEU A 77 17.06 -30.52 13.04
N SER A 78 18.30 -30.18 13.37
CA SER A 78 18.94 -28.95 12.92
C SER A 78 19.06 -28.92 11.39
N SER A 79 19.47 -30.03 10.77
CA SER A 79 19.58 -30.13 9.31
C SER A 79 18.22 -30.02 8.61
N MET A 80 17.21 -30.70 9.15
CA MET A 80 15.86 -30.66 8.60
C MET A 80 15.28 -29.23 8.69
N MET A 81 15.43 -28.56 9.83
CA MET A 81 14.96 -27.19 10.00
C MET A 81 15.73 -26.20 9.11
N LEU A 82 17.02 -26.40 8.92
CA LEU A 82 17.84 -25.56 8.03
C LEU A 82 17.40 -25.67 6.57
N LEU A 83 16.95 -26.84 6.14
CA LEU A 83 16.45 -27.08 4.77
C LEU A 83 15.01 -26.55 4.58
N VAL A 84 14.15 -26.70 5.58
CA VAL A 84 12.72 -26.35 5.47
C VAL A 84 12.48 -24.86 5.73
N SER A 85 13.24 -24.23 6.63
CA SER A 85 13.01 -22.87 7.09
C SER A 85 13.06 -21.79 5.98
N PRO A 86 13.95 -21.83 4.98
CA PRO A 86 13.95 -20.81 3.93
C PRO A 86 12.65 -20.83 3.12
N GLY A 87 12.14 -22.03 2.83
CA GLY A 87 10.86 -22.19 2.12
C GLY A 87 9.67 -21.69 2.94
N LEU A 88 9.64 -22.00 4.23
CA LEU A 88 8.59 -21.55 5.12
C LEU A 88 8.63 -20.03 5.31
N MET A 89 9.84 -19.46 5.50
CA MET A 89 10.03 -18.02 5.58
C MET A 89 9.60 -17.31 4.30
N ALA A 90 10.00 -17.81 3.13
CA ALA A 90 9.57 -17.26 1.85
C ALA A 90 8.05 -17.32 1.70
N GLY A 91 7.43 -18.43 2.06
CA GLY A 91 5.97 -18.61 2.01
C GLY A 91 5.20 -17.64 2.91
N LEU A 92 5.73 -17.30 4.06
CA LEU A 92 5.09 -16.36 4.99
C LEU A 92 5.41 -14.89 4.66
N LEU A 93 6.65 -14.60 4.21
CA LEU A 93 7.06 -13.24 3.90
C LEU A 93 6.49 -12.72 2.58
N LEU A 94 6.32 -13.58 1.58
CA LEU A 94 5.84 -13.14 0.26
C LEU A 94 4.47 -12.46 0.31
N PRO A 95 3.42 -13.04 0.96
CA PRO A 95 2.13 -12.36 1.12
C PRO A 95 2.26 -11.08 1.94
N ALA A 96 3.04 -11.08 3.02
CA ALA A 96 3.22 -9.90 3.86
C ALA A 96 3.88 -8.74 3.11
N VAL A 97 4.90 -9.02 2.29
CA VAL A 97 5.55 -8.01 1.45
C VAL A 97 4.58 -7.45 0.40
N GLN A 98 3.75 -8.29 -0.21
CA GLN A 98 2.76 -7.82 -1.19
C GLN A 98 1.71 -6.91 -0.54
N GLN A 99 1.22 -7.27 0.65
CA GLN A 99 0.31 -6.42 1.42
C GLN A 99 0.95 -5.09 1.82
N ALA A 100 2.21 -5.11 2.29
CA ALA A 100 2.93 -3.90 2.63
C ALA A 100 3.16 -2.99 1.41
N ARG A 101 3.49 -3.56 0.25
CA ARG A 101 3.63 -2.80 -1.01
C ARG A 101 2.32 -2.16 -1.43
N GLU A 102 1.20 -2.88 -1.34
CA GLU A 102 -0.10 -2.30 -1.69
C GLU A 102 -0.53 -1.22 -0.70
N ALA A 103 -0.30 -1.42 0.60
CA ALA A 103 -0.55 -0.37 1.60
C ALA A 103 0.28 0.91 1.31
N ALA A 104 1.56 0.75 0.91
CA ALA A 104 2.40 1.87 0.51
C ALA A 104 1.87 2.58 -0.76
N ARG A 105 1.46 1.83 -1.79
CA ARG A 105 0.84 2.40 -3.00
C ARG A 105 -0.45 3.15 -2.68
N ARG A 106 -1.33 2.57 -1.85
CA ARG A 106 -2.55 3.24 -1.39
C ARG A 106 -2.25 4.53 -0.62
N SER A 107 -1.24 4.52 0.25
CA SER A 107 -0.79 5.73 0.94
C SER A 107 -0.31 6.80 -0.05
N SER A 108 0.42 6.41 -1.10
CA SER A 108 0.87 7.33 -2.15
C SER A 108 -0.31 7.90 -2.96
N CYS A 109 -1.32 7.09 -3.32
CA CYS A 109 -2.54 7.58 -3.97
C CYS A 109 -3.29 8.58 -3.08
N GLY A 110 -3.41 8.30 -1.77
CA GLY A 110 -3.99 9.24 -0.81
C GLY A 110 -3.20 10.55 -0.72
N ASN A 111 -1.87 10.50 -0.77
CA ASN A 111 -1.02 11.69 -0.80
C ASN A 111 -1.19 12.48 -2.11
N ASN A 112 -1.33 11.82 -3.25
CA ASN A 112 -1.62 12.48 -4.52
C ASN A 112 -2.94 13.24 -4.46
N LEU A 113 -4.01 12.61 -3.97
CA LEU A 113 -5.31 13.27 -3.77
C LEU A 113 -5.20 14.45 -2.80
N LYS A 114 -4.41 14.36 -1.73
CA LYS A 114 -4.15 15.48 -0.82
C LYS A 114 -3.41 16.63 -1.51
N LEU A 115 -2.42 16.34 -2.34
CA LEU A 115 -1.70 17.37 -3.11
C LEU A 115 -2.63 18.05 -4.12
N ILE A 116 -3.48 17.29 -4.79
CA ILE A 116 -4.54 17.83 -5.65
C ILE A 116 -5.47 18.73 -4.84
N GLY A 117 -5.94 18.27 -3.67
CA GLY A 117 -6.77 19.06 -2.76
C GLY A 117 -6.11 20.36 -2.34
N LEU A 118 -4.83 20.30 -1.95
CA LEU A 118 -4.05 21.49 -1.60
C LEU A 118 -3.95 22.47 -2.79
N GLY A 119 -3.71 21.96 -4.00
CA GLY A 119 -3.68 22.76 -5.22
C GLY A 119 -5.02 23.44 -5.49
N VAL A 120 -6.14 22.72 -5.32
CA VAL A 120 -7.50 23.24 -5.46
C VAL A 120 -7.79 24.36 -4.46
N HIS A 121 -7.44 24.16 -3.17
CA HIS A 121 -7.64 25.17 -2.13
C HIS A 121 -6.74 26.40 -2.33
N ASN A 122 -5.46 26.22 -2.65
CA ASN A 122 -4.55 27.33 -2.95
C ASN A 122 -5.02 28.15 -4.18
N TYR A 123 -5.58 27.48 -5.17
CA TYR A 123 -6.21 28.16 -6.32
C TYR A 123 -7.40 28.99 -5.85
N ALA A 124 -8.28 28.41 -5.02
CA ALA A 124 -9.46 29.09 -4.50
C ALA A 124 -9.11 30.33 -3.67
N ASP A 125 -8.12 30.22 -2.79
CA ASP A 125 -7.63 31.33 -1.97
C ASP A 125 -7.05 32.48 -2.80
N ARG A 126 -6.32 32.14 -3.88
CA ARG A 126 -5.71 33.18 -4.73
C ARG A 126 -6.71 33.87 -5.66
N ASN A 127 -7.71 33.14 -6.14
CA ASN A 127 -8.71 33.64 -7.11
C ASN A 127 -10.00 34.12 -6.46
N GLY A 128 -10.11 34.02 -5.13
CA GLY A 128 -11.26 34.54 -4.37
C GLY A 128 -11.44 36.05 -4.54
N ARG A 129 -12.68 36.51 -4.61
CA ARG A 129 -13.07 37.92 -4.67
C ARG A 129 -14.15 38.20 -3.65
N GLY A 130 -14.01 39.30 -2.90
CA GLY A 130 -15.05 39.75 -2.00
C GLY A 130 -15.31 38.88 -0.76
N GLY A 131 -14.39 37.96 -0.42
CA GLY A 131 -14.52 37.03 0.71
C GLY A 131 -15.01 35.64 0.30
N ASP A 132 -15.32 35.42 -0.98
CA ASP A 132 -15.68 34.12 -1.51
C ASP A 132 -14.48 33.50 -2.24
N ASN A 133 -14.14 32.28 -1.87
CA ASN A 133 -13.07 31.49 -2.48
C ASN A 133 -13.66 30.65 -3.62
N PHE A 134 -13.22 30.92 -4.86
CA PHE A 134 -13.71 30.21 -6.03
C PHE A 134 -12.84 29.01 -6.36
N PHE A 135 -13.45 27.83 -6.44
CA PHE A 135 -12.77 26.60 -6.84
C PHE A 135 -12.38 26.60 -8.32
N PRO A 136 -11.32 25.86 -8.70
CA PRO A 136 -10.91 25.75 -10.09
C PRO A 136 -11.99 25.03 -10.90
N THR A 137 -12.27 25.58 -12.05
CA THR A 137 -13.13 24.99 -13.07
C THR A 137 -12.30 24.77 -14.36
N ASP A 138 -12.91 24.17 -15.37
CA ASP A 138 -12.25 24.08 -16.66
C ASP A 138 -11.95 25.48 -17.20
N ILE A 139 -10.82 25.60 -17.90
CA ILE A 139 -10.44 26.82 -18.62
C ILE A 139 -11.32 26.89 -19.87
N CYS A 140 -12.11 27.97 -19.99
CA CYS A 140 -13.08 28.15 -21.04
C CYS A 140 -12.70 29.32 -21.98
N ASP A 141 -13.22 29.27 -23.21
CA ASP A 141 -13.16 30.41 -24.12
C ASP A 141 -14.16 31.52 -23.70
N ARG A 142 -14.19 32.62 -24.44
CA ARG A 142 -15.09 33.76 -24.20
C ARG A 142 -16.58 33.40 -24.33
N ASN A 143 -16.91 32.29 -24.96
CA ASN A 143 -18.25 31.80 -25.16
C ASN A 143 -18.68 30.76 -24.12
N GLY A 144 -17.79 30.47 -23.14
CA GLY A 144 -18.03 29.46 -22.10
C GLY A 144 -17.73 28.01 -22.55
N ARG A 145 -17.15 27.82 -23.74
CA ARG A 145 -16.78 26.47 -24.18
C ARG A 145 -15.53 26.02 -23.43
N PRO A 146 -15.53 24.84 -22.77
CA PRO A 146 -14.37 24.33 -22.07
C PRO A 146 -13.26 23.94 -23.06
N LEU A 147 -12.06 24.45 -22.82
CA LEU A 147 -10.85 24.23 -23.63
C LEU A 147 -9.90 23.25 -22.92
N LEU A 148 -9.60 23.48 -21.65
CA LEU A 148 -8.65 22.71 -20.85
C LEU A 148 -9.28 22.36 -19.49
N SER A 149 -8.85 21.23 -18.95
CA SER A 149 -9.30 20.74 -17.65
C SER A 149 -8.90 21.65 -16.49
N TRP A 150 -9.71 21.64 -15.44
CA TRP A 150 -9.36 22.22 -14.12
C TRP A 150 -8.00 21.76 -13.60
N ARG A 151 -7.54 20.55 -13.98
CA ARG A 151 -6.22 20.02 -13.61
C ARG A 151 -5.08 20.87 -14.15
N VAL A 152 -5.26 21.45 -15.35
CA VAL A 152 -4.31 22.41 -15.93
C VAL A 152 -4.33 23.72 -15.14
N ALA A 153 -5.51 24.19 -14.70
CA ALA A 153 -5.65 25.43 -13.94
C ALA A 153 -4.90 25.38 -12.59
N ILE A 154 -4.80 24.22 -11.95
CA ILE A 154 -4.12 24.08 -10.65
C ILE A 154 -2.62 23.80 -10.76
N LEU A 155 -2.04 23.61 -11.95
CA LEU A 155 -0.61 23.32 -12.11
C LEU A 155 0.31 24.29 -11.34
N PRO A 156 0.09 25.62 -11.35
CA PRO A 156 0.93 26.56 -10.60
C PRO A 156 0.91 26.35 -9.08
N PHE A 157 -0.09 25.64 -8.56
CA PHE A 157 -0.32 25.41 -7.14
C PHE A 157 0.11 24.01 -6.65
N ILE A 158 0.67 23.19 -7.58
CA ILE A 158 1.22 21.86 -7.31
C ILE A 158 2.67 21.75 -7.80
N ASP A 159 3.41 22.86 -7.76
CA ASP A 159 4.80 22.99 -8.17
C ASP A 159 5.09 22.76 -9.68
N GLU A 160 4.06 22.85 -10.54
CA GLU A 160 4.14 22.62 -12.00
C GLU A 160 3.92 23.90 -12.81
N ALA A 161 4.32 25.07 -12.27
CA ALA A 161 4.15 26.38 -12.94
C ALA A 161 4.82 26.42 -14.32
N LYS A 162 6.00 25.80 -14.48
CA LYS A 162 6.72 25.75 -15.76
C LYS A 162 5.97 24.97 -16.83
N LEU A 163 5.24 23.94 -16.44
CA LEU A 163 4.39 23.18 -17.37
C LEU A 163 3.15 23.99 -17.73
N PHE A 164 2.55 24.71 -16.77
CA PHE A 164 1.42 25.61 -17.04
C PHE A 164 1.76 26.67 -18.08
N GLU A 165 2.93 27.28 -18.01
CA GLU A 165 3.41 28.32 -18.95
C GLU A 165 3.56 27.80 -20.41
N GLN A 166 3.63 26.49 -20.61
CA GLN A 166 3.73 25.89 -21.94
C GLN A 166 2.37 25.73 -22.63
N PHE A 167 1.26 25.76 -21.89
CA PHE A 167 -0.06 25.60 -22.48
C PHE A 167 -0.52 26.87 -23.20
N HIS A 168 -1.12 26.69 -24.38
CA HIS A 168 -1.93 27.72 -25.03
C HIS A 168 -3.35 27.65 -24.42
N LEU A 169 -3.62 28.60 -23.50
CA LEU A 169 -4.88 28.57 -22.73
C LEU A 169 -6.11 28.97 -23.54
N ASP A 170 -5.92 29.54 -24.72
CA ASP A 170 -6.93 29.92 -25.70
C ASP A 170 -7.20 28.83 -26.76
N GLU A 171 -6.49 27.71 -26.68
CA GLU A 171 -6.67 26.54 -27.55
C GLU A 171 -7.28 25.36 -26.80
N ALA A 172 -8.00 24.49 -27.52
CA ALA A 172 -8.54 23.27 -26.96
C ALA A 172 -7.44 22.27 -26.55
N TRP A 173 -7.75 21.37 -25.63
CA TRP A 173 -6.83 20.33 -25.12
C TRP A 173 -6.27 19.41 -26.22
N ASP A 174 -7.03 19.21 -27.30
CA ASP A 174 -6.72 18.40 -28.48
C ASP A 174 -6.12 19.19 -29.64
N SER A 175 -5.78 20.49 -29.43
CA SER A 175 -5.00 21.25 -30.41
C SER A 175 -3.63 20.63 -30.62
N PRO A 176 -3.00 20.78 -31.79
CA PRO A 176 -1.67 20.21 -32.06
C PRO A 176 -0.63 20.60 -31.02
N HIS A 177 -0.69 21.82 -30.49
CA HIS A 177 0.22 22.32 -29.47
C HIS A 177 -0.06 21.68 -28.11
N ASN A 178 -1.28 21.78 -27.59
CA ASN A 178 -1.61 21.28 -26.26
C ASN A 178 -1.57 19.75 -26.19
N LEU A 179 -1.92 19.07 -27.28
CA LEU A 179 -1.85 17.60 -27.37
C LEU A 179 -0.39 17.10 -27.24
N ALA A 180 0.60 17.86 -27.71
CA ALA A 180 2.01 17.50 -27.55
C ALA A 180 2.46 17.50 -26.06
N LEU A 181 1.76 18.21 -25.19
CA LEU A 181 2.04 18.27 -23.76
C LEU A 181 1.37 17.13 -22.95
N LEU A 182 0.49 16.34 -23.60
CA LEU A 182 -0.27 15.27 -22.92
C LEU A 182 0.65 14.27 -22.19
N GLY A 183 1.76 13.88 -22.80
CA GLY A 183 2.74 12.96 -22.23
C GLY A 183 3.58 13.55 -21.07
N GLN A 184 3.44 14.83 -20.76
CA GLN A 184 4.10 15.51 -19.65
C GLN A 184 3.21 15.56 -18.38
N MET A 185 2.29 14.62 -18.25
CA MET A 185 1.39 14.55 -17.09
C MET A 185 2.16 14.51 -15.78
N PRO A 186 1.91 15.42 -14.82
CA PRO A 186 2.49 15.36 -13.49
C PRO A 186 2.19 14.02 -12.78
N ALA A 187 3.19 13.48 -12.06
CA ALA A 187 3.05 12.22 -11.36
C ALA A 187 1.91 12.21 -10.32
N VAL A 188 1.54 13.39 -9.81
CA VAL A 188 0.44 13.56 -8.85
C VAL A 188 -0.91 13.12 -9.44
N TYR A 189 -1.08 13.15 -10.75
CA TYR A 189 -2.30 12.70 -11.44
C TYR A 189 -2.31 11.21 -11.78
N SER A 190 -1.27 10.45 -11.40
CA SER A 190 -1.19 9.01 -11.62
C SER A 190 -1.26 8.24 -10.31
N CYS A 191 -2.19 7.29 -10.21
CA CYS A 191 -2.23 6.37 -9.06
C CYS A 191 -1.15 5.29 -9.20
N PRO A 192 -0.23 5.11 -8.24
CA PRO A 192 0.79 4.06 -8.29
C PRO A 192 0.26 2.63 -8.26
N SER A 193 -0.99 2.41 -7.83
CA SER A 193 -1.69 1.11 -7.91
C SER A 193 -2.34 0.91 -9.28
N GLY A 194 -2.53 2.00 -10.05
CA GLY A 194 -3.08 1.94 -11.40
C GLY A 194 -2.06 1.38 -12.39
N MET A 195 -2.57 0.85 -13.50
CA MET A 195 -1.74 0.35 -14.60
C MET A 195 -1.39 1.45 -15.63
N LEU A 196 -1.82 2.71 -15.37
CA LEU A 196 -1.62 3.85 -16.26
C LEU A 196 -0.26 4.50 -16.00
N SER A 197 0.54 4.63 -17.07
CA SER A 197 1.79 5.39 -17.02
C SER A 197 1.51 6.89 -17.19
N PRO A 198 2.21 7.79 -16.48
CA PRO A 198 2.12 9.24 -16.75
C PRO A 198 2.37 9.62 -18.21
N ALA A 199 3.24 8.88 -18.91
CA ALA A 199 3.53 9.10 -20.33
C ALA A 199 2.34 8.85 -21.27
N GLU A 200 1.33 8.08 -20.80
CA GLU A 200 0.09 7.88 -21.55
C GLU A 200 -0.82 9.10 -21.49
N GLY A 201 -0.56 10.03 -20.58
CA GLY A 201 -1.36 11.23 -20.39
C GLY A 201 -2.78 10.97 -19.91
N LYS A 202 -3.03 9.82 -19.25
CA LYS A 202 -4.35 9.45 -18.74
C LYS A 202 -4.36 9.42 -17.22
N THR A 203 -5.42 9.94 -16.63
CA THR A 203 -5.66 9.95 -15.20
C THR A 203 -6.96 9.24 -14.84
N ALA A 204 -6.94 8.56 -13.70
CA ALA A 204 -8.13 8.01 -13.07
C ALA A 204 -8.76 9.00 -12.06
N TYR A 205 -8.09 10.08 -11.71
CA TYR A 205 -8.60 11.10 -10.80
C TYR A 205 -9.50 12.07 -11.56
N VAL A 206 -10.82 11.86 -11.47
CA VAL A 206 -11.85 12.58 -12.22
C VAL A 206 -12.61 13.53 -11.30
N GLY A 207 -12.82 14.77 -11.74
CA GLY A 207 -13.64 15.73 -11.02
C GLY A 207 -15.12 15.34 -11.10
N VAL A 208 -15.81 15.44 -9.97
CA VAL A 208 -17.23 15.11 -9.88
C VAL A 208 -18.04 16.18 -10.61
N ARG A 209 -18.56 15.83 -11.81
CA ARG A 209 -19.30 16.72 -12.68
C ARG A 209 -20.74 16.24 -12.88
N GLY A 210 -21.71 17.13 -12.69
CA GLY A 210 -23.13 16.87 -12.85
C GLY A 210 -23.97 18.04 -12.35
N GLU A 211 -25.28 17.96 -12.53
CA GLU A 211 -26.22 18.94 -11.97
C GLU A 211 -26.19 18.88 -10.44
N GLY A 212 -25.95 20.00 -9.77
CA GLY A 212 -25.82 20.07 -8.32
C GLY A 212 -24.53 19.48 -7.74
N TYR A 213 -23.54 19.12 -8.58
CA TYR A 213 -22.23 18.59 -8.17
C TYR A 213 -21.16 19.70 -8.15
N PHE A 214 -19.95 19.36 -7.72
CA PHE A 214 -18.83 20.30 -7.66
C PHE A 214 -18.53 20.99 -9.00
N LEU A 215 -18.43 20.23 -10.09
CA LEU A 215 -18.32 20.76 -11.45
C LEU A 215 -19.71 20.73 -12.10
N ASP A 216 -20.50 21.77 -11.91
CA ASP A 216 -21.84 21.85 -12.50
C ASP A 216 -21.82 22.18 -13.99
N ILE A 217 -22.87 21.74 -14.67
CA ILE A 217 -23.04 21.92 -16.11
C ILE A 217 -23.87 23.17 -16.43
N GLY A 218 -24.67 23.65 -15.47
CA GLY A 218 -25.68 24.68 -15.67
C GLY A 218 -25.34 26.10 -15.23
N GLU A 219 -24.25 26.32 -14.49
CA GLU A 219 -23.85 27.63 -14.00
C GLU A 219 -22.51 28.09 -14.58
N PRO A 220 -22.30 29.41 -14.73
CA PRO A 220 -21.01 29.91 -15.15
C PRO A 220 -19.93 29.45 -14.15
N PRO A 221 -18.77 28.97 -14.64
CA PRO A 221 -17.76 28.27 -13.86
C PRO A 221 -17.12 29.08 -12.70
N SER A 222 -17.44 30.35 -12.56
CA SER A 222 -16.65 31.33 -11.80
C SER A 222 -17.15 31.64 -10.38
N GLU A 223 -18.20 30.99 -9.87
CA GLU A 223 -18.86 31.47 -8.65
C GLU A 223 -19.04 30.43 -7.54
N ARG A 224 -18.40 29.26 -7.59
CA ARG A 224 -18.56 28.24 -6.57
C ARG A 224 -17.47 28.30 -5.51
N GLY A 225 -17.88 28.64 -4.30
CA GLY A 225 -17.04 28.67 -3.11
C GLY A 225 -17.58 27.77 -2.00
N PHE A 226 -16.90 27.76 -0.86
CA PHE A 226 -17.27 26.94 0.31
C PHE A 226 -18.70 27.17 0.83
N ALA A 227 -19.25 28.36 0.67
CA ALA A 227 -20.59 28.70 1.15
C ALA A 227 -21.72 27.89 0.49
N GLN A 228 -21.45 27.29 -0.66
CA GLN A 228 -22.44 26.51 -1.42
C GLN A 228 -22.52 25.05 -0.98
N PHE A 229 -21.49 24.54 -0.25
CA PHE A 229 -21.48 23.16 0.26
C PHE A 229 -22.34 23.01 1.53
N ARG A 230 -23.67 23.01 1.35
CA ARG A 230 -24.62 22.93 2.48
C ARG A 230 -24.68 21.55 3.10
N ASP A 231 -24.34 20.48 2.36
CA ASP A 231 -24.27 19.10 2.84
C ASP A 231 -23.01 18.84 3.68
N GLY A 232 -22.10 19.83 3.71
CA GLY A 232 -20.85 19.80 4.48
C GLY A 232 -19.63 19.43 3.64
N THR A 233 -18.59 20.22 3.77
CA THR A 233 -17.34 20.07 2.98
C THR A 233 -16.61 18.75 3.25
N SER A 234 -16.75 18.16 4.43
CA SER A 234 -16.17 16.86 4.77
C SER A 234 -16.98 15.66 4.26
N ARG A 235 -18.19 15.89 3.76
CA ARG A 235 -19.11 14.86 3.27
C ARG A 235 -19.26 14.88 1.74
N THR A 236 -18.90 15.96 1.07
CA THR A 236 -18.99 16.13 -0.38
C THR A 236 -17.68 15.80 -1.07
N ALA A 237 -17.70 14.87 -2.01
CA ALA A 237 -16.55 14.50 -2.82
C ALA A 237 -16.41 15.44 -4.02
N MET A 238 -15.19 15.93 -4.26
CA MET A 238 -14.85 16.80 -5.39
C MET A 238 -14.13 16.05 -6.51
N VAL A 239 -13.25 15.11 -6.13
CA VAL A 239 -12.49 14.27 -7.05
C VAL A 239 -12.57 12.83 -6.61
N VAL A 240 -12.79 11.93 -7.55
CA VAL A 240 -12.93 10.49 -7.29
C VAL A 240 -11.96 9.73 -8.21
N GLU A 241 -11.36 8.69 -7.66
CA GLU A 241 -10.55 7.74 -8.41
C GLU A 241 -11.46 6.71 -9.10
N LEU A 242 -11.63 6.84 -10.40
CA LEU A 242 -12.42 5.91 -11.20
C LEU A 242 -11.60 4.70 -11.64
N PRO A 243 -12.23 3.55 -11.93
CA PRO A 243 -11.56 2.41 -12.56
C PRO A 243 -10.86 2.79 -13.86
N VAL A 244 -9.79 2.04 -14.23
CA VAL A 244 -8.97 2.31 -15.44
C VAL A 244 -9.80 2.46 -16.72
N ALA A 245 -10.91 1.73 -16.83
CA ALA A 245 -11.80 1.80 -17.98
C ALA A 245 -12.45 3.18 -18.20
N PHE A 246 -12.47 4.00 -17.14
CA PHE A 246 -13.03 5.36 -17.14
C PHE A 246 -11.95 6.45 -17.05
N ALA A 247 -10.67 6.08 -17.20
CA ALA A 247 -9.58 7.04 -17.22
C ALA A 247 -9.70 7.99 -18.40
N VAL A 248 -9.40 9.26 -18.17
CA VAL A 248 -9.52 10.34 -19.14
C VAL A 248 -8.15 10.98 -19.40
N GLU A 249 -7.99 11.62 -20.56
CA GLU A 249 -6.83 12.47 -20.83
C GLU A 249 -6.80 13.61 -19.78
N TRP A 250 -5.67 13.77 -19.10
CA TRP A 250 -5.58 14.68 -17.94
C TRP A 250 -5.81 16.16 -18.29
N THR A 251 -5.52 16.56 -19.52
CA THR A 251 -5.73 17.92 -20.03
C THR A 251 -7.16 18.16 -20.51
N ARG A 252 -7.91 17.09 -20.77
CA ARG A 252 -9.26 17.15 -21.27
C ARG A 252 -10.23 17.57 -20.17
N PRO A 253 -11.15 18.52 -20.43
CA PRO A 253 -12.27 18.83 -19.56
C PRO A 253 -13.07 17.58 -19.22
N ASP A 254 -13.42 17.39 -17.94
CA ASP A 254 -14.19 16.23 -17.52
C ASP A 254 -15.57 16.23 -18.17
N SER A 255 -16.01 15.07 -18.63
CA SER A 255 -17.40 14.84 -19.01
C SER A 255 -18.25 14.64 -17.76
N MET A 256 -19.57 14.55 -17.95
CA MET A 256 -20.49 14.19 -16.88
C MET A 256 -20.00 12.92 -16.17
N MET A 257 -20.06 12.91 -14.83
CA MET A 257 -19.68 11.76 -14.01
C MET A 257 -20.54 10.57 -14.44
N PRO A 258 -19.94 9.41 -14.75
CA PRO A 258 -20.71 8.21 -15.03
C PRO A 258 -21.55 7.81 -13.80
N ASP A 259 -22.75 7.26 -14.06
CA ASP A 259 -23.58 6.77 -12.97
C ASP A 259 -22.81 5.73 -12.13
N PRO A 260 -22.81 5.83 -10.78
CA PRO A 260 -22.18 4.86 -9.91
C PRO A 260 -22.50 3.40 -10.22
N GLU A 261 -23.72 3.09 -10.65
CA GLU A 261 -24.12 1.72 -11.03
C GLU A 261 -23.30 1.16 -12.20
N VAL A 262 -22.71 2.03 -13.03
CA VAL A 262 -21.96 1.61 -14.21
C VAL A 262 -20.52 1.24 -13.86
N TRP A 263 -19.92 1.88 -12.87
CA TRP A 263 -18.48 1.73 -12.61
C TRP A 263 -18.12 1.10 -11.25
N LEU A 264 -19.06 1.02 -10.29
CA LEU A 264 -18.79 0.42 -8.98
C LEU A 264 -18.44 -1.08 -9.08
N ASP A 265 -18.99 -1.78 -10.06
CA ASP A 265 -18.68 -3.20 -10.32
C ASP A 265 -17.38 -3.41 -11.10
N ALA A 266 -16.80 -2.33 -11.65
CA ALA A 266 -15.54 -2.44 -12.37
C ALA A 266 -14.34 -2.64 -11.41
N PRO A 267 -13.28 -3.32 -11.84
CA PRO A 267 -12.08 -3.52 -11.04
C PRO A 267 -11.46 -2.19 -10.61
N THR A 268 -11.31 -1.99 -9.29
CA THR A 268 -10.63 -0.82 -8.73
C THR A 268 -9.11 -0.96 -8.80
N HIS A 269 -8.39 0.14 -8.68
CA HIS A 269 -6.91 0.16 -8.67
C HIS A 269 -6.32 -0.55 -7.44
N HIS A 270 -7.05 -0.53 -6.32
CA HIS A 270 -6.59 -1.03 -5.04
C HIS A 270 -7.17 -2.41 -4.71
N THR A 271 -6.35 -3.27 -4.12
CA THR A 271 -6.82 -4.55 -3.59
C THR A 271 -7.87 -4.34 -2.49
N GLY A 272 -8.87 -5.22 -2.46
CA GLY A 272 -9.98 -5.13 -1.51
C GLY A 272 -11.17 -4.31 -2.01
N GLY A 273 -11.17 -3.90 -3.29
CA GLY A 273 -12.31 -3.19 -3.88
C GLY A 273 -12.54 -1.82 -3.24
N VAL A 274 -11.49 -1.01 -3.15
CA VAL A 274 -11.56 0.36 -2.64
C VAL A 274 -11.05 1.35 -3.67
N PHE A 275 -11.54 2.58 -3.61
CA PHE A 275 -11.13 3.69 -4.46
C PHE A 275 -10.96 4.97 -3.62
N GLY A 276 -10.11 5.87 -4.08
CA GLY A 276 -9.83 7.13 -3.40
C GLY A 276 -10.85 8.21 -3.76
N ALA A 277 -11.21 9.04 -2.79
CA ALA A 277 -11.99 10.26 -2.98
C ALA A 277 -11.35 11.43 -2.23
N MET A 278 -11.31 12.59 -2.86
CA MET A 278 -10.94 13.87 -2.24
C MET A 278 -12.21 14.64 -1.92
N MET A 279 -12.37 14.99 -0.66
CA MET A 279 -13.52 15.74 -0.16
C MET A 279 -13.31 17.26 -0.34
N ALA A 280 -14.39 18.01 -0.25
CA ALA A 280 -14.33 19.47 -0.43
C ALA A 280 -13.52 20.22 0.65
N ASP A 281 -13.30 19.62 1.81
CA ASP A 281 -12.39 20.14 2.85
C ASP A 281 -10.91 19.79 2.61
N GLY A 282 -10.57 19.14 1.48
CA GLY A 282 -9.23 18.67 1.15
C GLY A 282 -8.84 17.36 1.83
N SER A 283 -9.69 16.80 2.69
CA SER A 283 -9.45 15.47 3.26
C SER A 283 -9.59 14.38 2.19
N THR A 284 -8.92 13.24 2.41
CA THR A 284 -9.00 12.10 1.51
C THR A 284 -9.58 10.89 2.23
N ARG A 285 -10.46 10.16 1.54
CA ARG A 285 -11.07 8.93 2.04
C ARG A 285 -10.88 7.81 1.03
N PHE A 286 -10.79 6.58 1.52
CA PHE A 286 -10.87 5.39 0.70
C PHE A 286 -12.23 4.74 0.94
N LEU A 287 -13.03 4.68 -0.10
CA LEU A 287 -14.40 4.17 -0.07
C LEU A 287 -14.41 2.74 -0.63
N SER A 288 -15.29 1.90 -0.09
CA SER A 288 -15.51 0.57 -0.62
C SER A 288 -16.33 0.63 -1.90
N SER A 289 -15.98 -0.17 -2.92
CA SER A 289 -16.83 -0.35 -4.11
C SER A 289 -18.17 -1.02 -3.82
N ARG A 290 -18.37 -1.49 -2.56
CA ARG A 290 -19.65 -2.03 -2.09
C ARG A 290 -20.58 -0.98 -1.51
N VAL A 291 -20.17 0.30 -1.51
CA VAL A 291 -21.05 1.42 -1.12
C VAL A 291 -22.28 1.44 -2.01
N SER A 292 -23.43 1.81 -1.45
CA SER A 292 -24.65 1.90 -2.27
C SER A 292 -24.50 3.02 -3.31
N PRO A 293 -24.97 2.82 -4.56
CA PRO A 293 -24.95 3.88 -5.55
C PRO A 293 -25.68 5.15 -5.08
N GLN A 294 -26.71 5.01 -4.25
CA GLN A 294 -27.46 6.13 -3.68
C GLN A 294 -26.60 6.94 -2.70
N SER A 295 -25.92 6.28 -1.74
CA SER A 295 -25.02 6.94 -0.80
C SER A 295 -23.88 7.65 -1.53
N LEU A 296 -23.38 7.04 -2.61
CA LEU A 296 -22.32 7.66 -3.40
C LEU A 296 -22.82 8.88 -4.18
N ARG A 297 -24.03 8.84 -4.75
CA ARG A 297 -24.66 10.02 -5.37
C ARG A 297 -24.87 11.15 -4.35
N ALA A 298 -25.32 10.81 -3.14
CA ALA A 298 -25.46 11.78 -2.04
C ALA A 298 -24.11 12.44 -1.66
N MET A 299 -22.99 11.74 -1.79
CA MET A 299 -21.66 12.33 -1.60
C MET A 299 -21.23 13.26 -2.74
N PHE A 300 -21.86 13.22 -3.89
CA PHE A 300 -21.54 14.07 -5.03
C PHE A 300 -22.28 15.39 -5.02
N THR A 301 -23.44 15.46 -4.35
CA THR A 301 -24.25 16.67 -4.23
C THR A 301 -23.64 17.66 -3.24
N ILE A 302 -23.83 18.96 -3.51
CA ILE A 302 -23.31 20.04 -2.66
C ILE A 302 -24.37 20.64 -1.72
N ALA A 303 -25.65 20.46 -2.03
CA ALA A 303 -26.76 21.12 -1.32
C ALA A 303 -28.12 20.38 -1.46
N ALA A 304 -28.11 19.07 -1.67
CA ALA A 304 -29.36 18.30 -1.80
C ALA A 304 -30.03 18.01 -0.45
N GLY A 305 -29.29 18.13 0.67
CA GLY A 305 -29.77 17.80 2.02
C GLY A 305 -29.92 16.29 2.23
N ASP A 306 -29.20 15.49 1.44
CA ASP A 306 -29.23 14.04 1.51
C ASP A 306 -28.48 13.54 2.75
N ASP A 307 -29.10 12.60 3.47
CA ASP A 307 -28.40 11.89 4.55
C ASP A 307 -27.38 10.93 3.93
N VAL A 308 -26.13 11.22 4.15
CA VAL A 308 -25.03 10.30 3.86
C VAL A 308 -24.83 9.44 5.11
N ASP A 309 -25.23 8.17 5.04
CA ASP A 309 -24.95 7.21 6.11
C ASP A 309 -23.45 7.22 6.42
N ASP A 310 -23.10 7.15 7.71
CA ASP A 310 -21.71 7.14 8.18
C ASP A 310 -20.94 5.96 7.55
N PHE A 311 -19.83 6.28 6.85
CA PHE A 311 -18.92 5.31 6.19
C PHE A 311 -17.74 4.97 7.09
#